data_3bfa24dc48b187040e06a90594ca690c
#
_entry.id   3bfa24dc48b187040e06a90594ca690c
#
_cell.length_a   1.000
_cell.length_b   1.000
_cell.length_c   1.000
_cell.angle_alpha   90.00
_cell.angle_beta   90.00
_cell.angle_gamma   90.00
#
_symmetry.space_group_name_H-M   'P 1'
#
loop_
_entity.id
_entity.type
_entity.pdbx_description
1 polymer ?
#
loop_
_entity_poly.entity_id
_entity_poly.type
_entity_poly.pdbx_seq_one_letter_code
_entity_poly.pdbx_strand_id
1 'polypeptide(L)'
;EISCSLVGSEMCIRDRYDKTGETDMVSAVYSALYALQHRGQESCGIALNVDGVLSGHRDLGLVSEVFTKRVLEELPRGAKMATGHVRYATAGQRSRSNAQPMVLHHCKGAMAVCHNGNLVNAPKLRRKLEMSGSIFHGTSDTEVIAYLLTQNRLLTPNIEMAVSRTMDDIEGAYSLVIMTHTKLIAARDPNGFRPLCIGELPDGNGWAFASESCALDATGASLLRDVEPGEIVIAD
;
A
#
# COMPACT_ATOMS: atom_id res chain seq x y z
N GLU A 1 -19.71 16.92 -19.86
CA GLU A 1 -18.54 16.19 -20.36
C GLU A 1 -17.70 15.80 -19.16
N ILE A 2 -17.89 14.57 -18.71
CA ILE A 2 -16.97 13.95 -17.74
C ILE A 2 -15.75 13.57 -18.55
N SER A 3 -14.76 14.44 -18.57
CA SER A 3 -13.42 14.11 -19.00
C SER A 3 -12.93 12.99 -18.07
N CYS A 4 -13.07 11.75 -18.51
CA CYS A 4 -12.40 10.61 -17.93
C CYS A 4 -10.92 10.77 -18.29
N SER A 5 -10.22 11.65 -17.59
CA SER A 5 -8.78 11.60 -17.60
C SER A 5 -8.41 10.26 -16.96
N LEU A 6 -7.87 9.37 -17.77
CA LEU A 6 -7.16 8.17 -17.37
C LEU A 6 -5.89 8.58 -16.60
N VAL A 7 -6.07 9.23 -15.48
CA VAL A 7 -5.00 9.62 -14.57
C VAL A 7 -5.05 8.62 -13.44
N GLY A 8 -4.55 7.41 -13.71
CA GLY A 8 -4.37 6.43 -12.68
C GLY A 8 -3.00 6.57 -12.07
N SER A 9 -2.88 7.04 -10.83
CA SER A 9 -1.80 6.62 -9.97
C SER A 9 -2.06 5.16 -9.68
N GLU A 10 -1.40 4.31 -10.39
CA GLU A 10 -1.68 2.90 -10.27
C GLU A 10 -0.66 2.29 -9.36
N MET A 11 -1.15 2.03 -8.20
CA MET A 11 -0.51 1.32 -7.14
C MET A 11 -0.56 -0.17 -7.43
N CYS A 12 0.55 -0.78 -7.27
CA CYS A 12 0.63 -2.19 -7.18
C CYS A 12 0.95 -2.55 -5.77
N ILE A 13 -0.05 -3.09 -5.16
CA ILE A 13 0.13 -3.69 -3.88
C ILE A 13 0.38 -5.16 -4.16
N ARG A 14 1.55 -5.57 -3.80
CA ARG A 14 1.76 -6.93 -3.49
C ARG A 14 2.16 -7.02 -2.04
N ASP A 15 1.20 -7.46 -1.29
CA ASP A 15 1.39 -7.79 0.09
C ASP A 15 1.39 -9.30 0.20
N ARG A 16 2.42 -9.81 0.80
CA ARG A 16 2.56 -11.22 1.08
C ARG A 16 2.63 -11.41 2.58
N TYR A 17 1.70 -12.19 3.08
CA TYR A 17 1.77 -12.77 4.41
C TYR A 17 2.19 -14.22 4.26
N ASP A 18 3.40 -14.55 4.68
CA ASP A 18 3.94 -15.90 4.70
C ASP A 18 4.16 -16.33 6.15
N LYS A 19 3.40 -17.33 6.58
CA LYS A 19 3.44 -17.83 7.97
C LYS A 19 4.75 -18.54 8.29
N THR A 20 5.45 -19.08 7.30
CA THR A 20 6.69 -19.82 7.52
C THR A 20 7.92 -18.93 7.52
N GLY A 21 7.89 -17.79 6.83
CA GLY A 21 9.04 -16.91 6.65
C GLY A 21 10.14 -17.49 5.77
N GLU A 22 9.87 -18.61 5.07
CA GLU A 22 10.84 -19.27 4.20
C GLU A 22 10.96 -18.62 2.83
N THR A 23 9.95 -17.83 2.43
CA THR A 23 9.93 -17.18 1.14
C THR A 23 10.81 -15.93 1.13
N ASP A 24 11.60 -15.76 0.08
CA ASP A 24 12.30 -14.49 -0.17
C ASP A 24 11.32 -13.39 -0.57
N MET A 25 10.76 -12.71 0.43
CA MET A 25 9.80 -11.61 0.25
C MET A 25 10.36 -10.48 -0.59
N VAL A 26 11.66 -10.21 -0.51
CA VAL A 26 12.31 -9.14 -1.28
C VAL A 26 12.21 -9.43 -2.77
N SER A 27 12.67 -10.62 -3.19
CA SER A 27 12.61 -11.05 -4.60
C SER A 27 11.18 -11.16 -5.09
N ALA A 28 10.31 -11.63 -4.24
CA ALA A 28 8.92 -11.81 -4.56
C ALA A 28 8.22 -10.47 -4.82
N VAL A 29 8.36 -9.47 -3.93
CA VAL A 29 7.76 -8.14 -4.12
C VAL A 29 8.44 -7.40 -5.28
N TYR A 30 9.75 -7.52 -5.43
CA TYR A 30 10.46 -6.96 -6.58
C TYR A 30 9.87 -7.45 -7.92
N SER A 31 9.69 -8.77 -8.07
CA SER A 31 9.13 -9.36 -9.29
C SER A 31 7.71 -8.87 -9.58
N ALA A 32 6.89 -8.76 -8.54
CA ALA A 32 5.54 -8.20 -8.67
C ALA A 32 5.55 -6.74 -9.11
N LEU A 33 6.38 -5.90 -8.47
CA LEU A 33 6.49 -4.49 -8.85
C LEU A 33 7.02 -4.34 -10.28
N TYR A 34 7.94 -5.20 -10.70
CA TYR A 34 8.45 -5.21 -12.06
C TYR A 34 7.35 -5.58 -13.07
N ALA A 35 6.54 -6.59 -12.77
CA ALA A 35 5.38 -6.96 -13.60
C ALA A 35 4.36 -5.83 -13.74
N LEU A 36 4.29 -4.96 -12.74
CA LEU A 36 3.34 -3.86 -12.64
C LEU A 36 3.96 -2.50 -13.02
N GLN A 37 5.18 -2.47 -13.53
CA GLN A 37 5.89 -1.24 -13.90
C GLN A 37 5.12 -0.39 -14.92
N HIS A 38 4.29 -1.01 -15.77
CA HIS A 38 3.45 -0.30 -16.74
C HIS A 38 2.43 0.63 -16.07
N ARG A 39 2.11 0.41 -14.79
CA ARG A 39 1.16 1.18 -14.02
C ARG A 39 1.77 2.38 -13.30
N GLY A 40 3.07 2.44 -13.12
CA GLY A 40 3.73 3.55 -12.43
C GLY A 40 5.22 3.63 -12.74
N GLN A 41 5.68 4.81 -13.15
CA GLN A 41 7.05 5.02 -13.62
C GLN A 41 7.76 6.19 -12.92
N GLU A 42 7.09 6.85 -11.95
CA GLU A 42 7.65 8.01 -11.26
C GLU A 42 8.51 7.63 -10.07
N SER A 43 8.01 6.73 -9.27
CA SER A 43 8.68 6.26 -8.06
C SER A 43 8.21 4.87 -7.70
N CYS A 44 9.02 4.16 -6.94
CA CYS A 44 8.65 2.87 -6.39
C CYS A 44 9.24 2.68 -4.99
N GLY A 45 8.69 1.70 -4.28
CA GLY A 45 9.14 1.37 -2.94
C GLY A 45 8.69 0.00 -2.47
N ILE A 46 9.42 -0.53 -1.51
CA ILE A 46 9.14 -1.78 -0.80
C ILE A 46 9.25 -1.50 0.69
N ALA A 47 8.29 -1.97 1.46
CA ALA A 47 8.37 -2.05 2.91
C ALA A 47 8.24 -3.51 3.36
N LEU A 48 9.00 -3.88 4.35
CA LEU A 48 9.15 -5.23 4.88
C LEU A 48 8.85 -5.23 6.37
N ASN A 49 8.27 -6.31 6.85
CA ASN A 49 8.05 -6.55 8.28
C ASN A 49 8.85 -7.78 8.70
N VAL A 50 9.87 -7.55 9.51
CA VAL A 50 10.67 -8.60 10.15
C VAL A 50 10.40 -8.53 11.65
N ASP A 51 9.74 -9.54 12.19
CA ASP A 51 9.42 -9.67 13.63
C ASP A 51 8.77 -8.40 14.25
N GLY A 52 7.87 -7.76 13.48
CA GLY A 52 7.16 -6.55 13.90
C GLY A 52 7.89 -5.24 13.64
N VAL A 53 9.13 -5.28 13.15
CA VAL A 53 9.89 -4.09 12.75
C VAL A 53 9.65 -3.81 11.27
N LEU A 54 9.08 -2.65 10.99
CA LEU A 54 8.84 -2.19 9.63
C LEU A 54 10.03 -1.37 9.13
N SER A 55 10.57 -1.77 7.99
CA SER A 55 11.64 -1.05 7.30
C SER A 55 11.47 -1.19 5.80
N GLY A 56 12.14 -0.37 5.01
CA GLY A 56 12.02 -0.46 3.56
C GLY A 56 12.85 0.59 2.84
N HIS A 57 12.76 0.55 1.52
CA HIS A 57 13.41 1.50 0.63
C HIS A 57 12.41 2.02 -0.39
N ARG A 58 12.47 3.31 -0.69
CA ARG A 58 11.66 3.96 -1.72
C ARG A 58 12.42 5.12 -2.34
N ASP A 59 12.30 5.28 -3.65
CA ASP A 59 12.92 6.40 -4.36
C ASP A 59 12.20 6.72 -5.67
N LEU A 60 12.65 7.79 -6.34
CA LEU A 60 12.20 8.17 -7.68
C LEU A 60 12.89 7.31 -8.73
N GLY A 61 12.14 6.84 -9.70
CA GLY A 61 12.63 6.03 -10.83
C GLY A 61 11.87 4.72 -11.01
N LEU A 62 12.30 3.95 -11.99
CA LEU A 62 11.77 2.63 -12.30
C LEU A 62 12.22 1.60 -11.26
N VAL A 63 11.49 0.50 -11.16
CA VAL A 63 11.82 -0.59 -10.21
C VAL A 63 13.25 -1.07 -10.35
N SER A 64 13.73 -1.27 -11.59
CA SER A 64 15.11 -1.72 -11.87
C SER A 64 16.17 -0.66 -11.58
N GLU A 65 15.81 0.62 -11.57
CA GLU A 65 16.71 1.72 -11.25
C GLU A 65 16.85 1.94 -9.74
N VAL A 66 15.74 1.86 -9.03
CA VAL A 66 15.67 2.06 -7.58
C VAL A 66 16.20 0.84 -6.83
N PHE A 67 15.76 -0.34 -7.22
CA PHE A 67 16.14 -1.60 -6.60
C PHE A 67 17.31 -2.27 -7.33
N THR A 68 18.47 -1.59 -7.30
CA THR A 68 19.73 -2.17 -7.77
C THR A 68 20.11 -3.38 -6.93
N LYS A 69 21.00 -4.22 -7.45
CA LYS A 69 21.52 -5.39 -6.72
C LYS A 69 21.97 -5.03 -5.30
N ARG A 70 22.70 -3.92 -5.15
CA ARG A 70 23.16 -3.42 -3.86
C ARG A 70 21.98 -3.12 -2.91
N VAL A 71 20.96 -2.39 -3.37
CA VAL A 71 19.79 -2.06 -2.55
C VAL A 71 19.03 -3.31 -2.13
N LEU A 72 18.86 -4.27 -3.06
CA LEU A 72 18.21 -5.55 -2.74
C LEU A 72 18.98 -6.38 -1.71
N GLU A 73 20.33 -6.32 -1.73
CA GLU A 73 21.17 -7.00 -0.75
C GLU A 73 21.16 -6.33 0.64
N GLU A 74 20.92 -5.01 0.70
CA GLU A 74 20.81 -4.22 1.93
C GLU A 74 19.44 -4.35 2.61
N LEU A 75 18.40 -4.82 1.90
CA LEU A 75 17.08 -5.03 2.47
C LEU A 75 17.08 -6.21 3.47
N PRO A 76 16.33 -6.09 4.59
CA PRO A 76 16.28 -7.13 5.60
C PRO A 76 15.69 -8.43 5.05
N ARG A 77 16.24 -9.55 5.51
CA ARG A 77 15.79 -10.91 5.18
C ARG A 77 14.89 -11.47 6.25
N GLY A 78 14.14 -12.52 5.92
CA GLY A 78 13.25 -13.20 6.88
C GLY A 78 11.96 -12.43 7.16
N ALA A 79 11.57 -11.50 6.28
CA ALA A 79 10.28 -10.82 6.39
C ALA A 79 9.12 -11.81 6.21
N LYS A 80 8.12 -11.72 7.09
CA LYS A 80 6.87 -12.49 6.99
C LYS A 80 5.78 -11.76 6.24
N MET A 81 5.87 -10.44 6.18
CA MET A 81 4.98 -9.58 5.41
C MET A 81 5.78 -8.55 4.64
N ALA A 82 5.28 -8.20 3.46
CA ALA A 82 5.87 -7.17 2.64
C ALA A 82 4.81 -6.42 1.85
N THR A 83 5.04 -5.15 1.56
CA THR A 83 4.22 -4.35 0.66
C THR A 83 5.09 -3.57 -0.29
N GLY A 84 4.62 -3.39 -1.51
CA GLY A 84 5.32 -2.65 -2.53
C GLY A 84 4.38 -1.77 -3.35
N HIS A 85 4.96 -0.74 -3.96
CA HIS A 85 4.20 0.24 -4.73
C HIS A 85 5.00 0.77 -5.90
N VAL A 86 4.36 0.93 -7.06
CA VAL A 86 4.83 1.74 -8.18
C VAL A 86 3.86 2.91 -8.38
N ARG A 87 4.38 4.12 -8.41
CA ARG A 87 3.58 5.34 -8.48
C ARG A 87 3.64 5.97 -9.86
N TYR A 88 2.47 6.36 -10.34
CA TYR A 88 2.31 7.32 -11.44
C TYR A 88 1.88 8.67 -10.86
N ALA A 89 2.44 9.77 -11.36
CA ALA A 89 2.13 11.12 -10.85
C ALA A 89 0.71 11.54 -11.24
N THR A 90 -0.23 11.47 -10.32
CA THR A 90 -1.60 11.98 -10.52
C THR A 90 -1.90 13.16 -9.62
N ALA A 91 -1.64 13.01 -8.34
CA ALA A 91 -1.81 14.05 -7.35
C ALA A 91 -0.49 14.30 -6.62
N GLY A 92 -0.13 15.56 -6.45
CA GLY A 92 1.09 15.96 -5.77
C GLY A 92 2.32 16.09 -6.70
N GLN A 93 3.32 16.79 -6.20
CA GLN A 93 4.57 17.02 -6.93
C GLN A 93 5.41 15.75 -7.00
N ARG A 94 6.24 15.65 -8.06
CA ARG A 94 7.27 14.61 -8.14
C ARG A 94 8.27 14.83 -7.01
N SER A 95 8.15 14.01 -5.98
CA SER A 95 8.99 14.11 -4.79
C SER A 95 9.13 12.75 -4.13
N ARG A 96 10.31 12.47 -3.59
CA ARG A 96 10.58 11.28 -2.79
C ARG A 96 9.66 11.18 -1.56
N SER A 97 9.21 12.32 -1.00
CA SER A 97 8.26 12.34 0.11
C SER A 97 6.90 11.74 -0.25
N ASN A 98 6.52 11.78 -1.54
CA ASN A 98 5.28 11.21 -2.05
C ASN A 98 5.42 9.74 -2.50
N ALA A 99 6.64 9.20 -2.54
CA ALA A 99 6.86 7.79 -2.85
C ALA A 99 6.25 6.89 -1.78
N GLN A 100 5.71 5.77 -2.20
CA GLN A 100 5.05 4.79 -1.33
C GLN A 100 5.81 3.46 -1.36
N PRO A 101 5.64 2.59 -0.35
CA PRO A 101 4.77 2.67 0.83
C PRO A 101 5.15 3.80 1.80
N MET A 102 4.15 4.43 2.42
CA MET A 102 4.39 5.38 3.51
C MET A 102 4.50 4.64 4.83
N VAL A 103 5.70 4.61 5.39
CA VAL A 103 5.95 4.01 6.71
C VAL A 103 5.83 5.08 7.79
N LEU A 104 4.95 4.83 8.76
CA LEU A 104 4.68 5.73 9.87
C LEU A 104 4.85 5.00 11.19
N HIS A 105 5.27 5.76 12.19
CA HIS A 105 5.42 5.28 13.56
C HIS A 105 4.52 6.09 14.48
N HIS A 106 3.72 5.43 15.29
CA HIS A 106 2.86 6.07 16.27
C HIS A 106 2.82 5.25 17.57
N CYS A 107 2.17 5.79 18.61
CA CYS A 107 2.22 5.17 19.95
C CYS A 107 1.60 3.74 20.05
N LYS A 108 0.82 3.31 19.05
CA LYS A 108 0.28 1.93 19.00
C LYS A 108 1.02 1.03 18.00
N GLY A 109 2.20 1.42 17.55
CA GLY A 109 3.05 0.64 16.65
C GLY A 109 3.36 1.35 15.33
N ALA A 110 3.99 0.62 14.43
CA ALA A 110 4.28 1.09 13.07
C ALA A 110 3.26 0.56 12.07
N MET A 111 3.07 1.30 10.98
CA MET A 111 2.32 0.84 9.83
C MET A 111 2.93 1.35 8.52
N ALA A 112 2.77 0.57 7.46
CA ALA A 112 3.05 0.98 6.09
C ALA A 112 1.74 1.08 5.33
N VAL A 113 1.54 2.20 4.63
CA VAL A 113 0.30 2.49 3.89
C VAL A 113 0.61 2.65 2.41
N CYS A 114 -0.12 1.90 1.61
CA CYS A 114 -0.18 2.05 0.17
C CYS A 114 -1.58 2.47 -0.26
N HIS A 115 -1.65 3.36 -1.24
CA HIS A 115 -2.90 3.89 -1.77
C HIS A 115 -2.84 3.99 -3.30
N ASN A 116 -3.82 3.39 -3.93
CA ASN A 116 -4.07 3.56 -5.35
C ASN A 116 -5.38 4.32 -5.54
N GLY A 117 -5.31 5.48 -6.12
CA GLY A 117 -6.50 6.27 -6.35
C GLY A 117 -6.30 7.76 -6.22
N ASN A 118 -7.43 8.43 -6.00
CA ASN A 118 -7.48 9.87 -5.77
C ASN A 118 -8.69 10.23 -4.92
N LEU A 119 -8.47 10.97 -3.85
CA LEU A 119 -9.52 11.44 -2.96
C LEU A 119 -10.01 12.82 -3.40
N VAL A 120 -11.31 12.95 -3.57
CA VAL A 120 -11.94 14.23 -3.93
C VAL A 120 -12.01 15.20 -2.76
N ASN A 121 -12.05 14.69 -1.53
CA ASN A 121 -12.10 15.49 -0.31
C ASN A 121 -10.73 15.65 0.39
N ALA A 122 -9.62 15.18 -0.22
CA ALA A 122 -8.28 15.29 0.36
C ALA A 122 -7.90 16.71 0.81
N PRO A 123 -8.17 17.80 0.06
CA PRO A 123 -7.82 19.15 0.51
C PRO A 123 -8.54 19.56 1.80
N LYS A 124 -9.82 19.18 1.94
CA LYS A 124 -10.63 19.45 3.14
C LYS A 124 -10.10 18.68 4.34
N LEU A 125 -9.81 17.40 4.17
CA LEU A 125 -9.27 16.53 5.22
C LEU A 125 -7.87 16.99 5.64
N ARG A 126 -7.00 17.32 4.68
CA ARG A 126 -5.67 17.86 4.94
C ARG A 126 -5.75 19.10 5.84
N ARG A 127 -6.56 20.09 5.46
CA ARG A 127 -6.73 21.29 6.26
C ARG A 127 -7.21 21.00 7.69
N LYS A 128 -8.15 20.08 7.86
CA LYS A 128 -8.63 19.63 9.18
C LYS A 128 -7.49 19.04 10.02
N LEU A 129 -6.66 18.20 9.41
CA LEU A 129 -5.51 17.56 10.05
C LEU A 129 -4.43 18.60 10.42
N GLU A 130 -4.10 19.54 9.54
CA GLU A 130 -3.16 20.63 9.80
C GLU A 130 -3.62 21.49 10.96
N MET A 131 -4.91 21.84 11.02
CA MET A 131 -5.50 22.60 12.13
C MET A 131 -5.50 21.82 13.46
N SER A 132 -5.41 20.50 13.42
CA SER A 132 -5.24 19.65 14.62
C SER A 132 -3.76 19.37 14.96
N GLY A 133 -2.82 19.99 14.26
CA GLY A 133 -1.38 19.91 14.55
C GLY A 133 -0.61 18.88 13.72
N SER A 134 -1.22 18.25 12.72
CA SER A 134 -0.49 17.34 11.83
C SER A 134 0.48 18.10 10.93
N ILE A 135 1.71 17.62 10.79
CA ILE A 135 2.76 18.20 9.97
C ILE A 135 2.95 17.33 8.74
N PHE A 136 2.65 17.84 7.56
CA PHE A 136 2.78 17.14 6.30
C PHE A 136 4.17 17.33 5.68
N HIS A 137 4.74 16.28 5.13
CA HIS A 137 6.04 16.27 4.45
C HIS A 137 5.93 16.21 2.93
N GLY A 138 4.77 15.74 2.45
CA GLY A 138 4.46 15.62 1.05
C GLY A 138 3.16 16.33 0.66
N THR A 139 2.78 16.12 -0.57
CA THR A 139 1.55 16.69 -1.15
C THR A 139 0.53 15.61 -1.54
N SER A 140 0.85 14.35 -1.26
CA SER A 140 0.01 13.20 -1.62
C SER A 140 -1.21 13.09 -0.70
N ASP A 141 -2.33 12.66 -1.27
CA ASP A 141 -3.52 12.25 -0.54
C ASP A 141 -3.30 10.99 0.30
N THR A 142 -2.35 10.15 -0.07
CA THR A 142 -1.90 9.00 0.74
C THR A 142 -1.44 9.43 2.14
N GLU A 143 -0.76 10.57 2.25
CA GLU A 143 -0.33 11.10 3.56
C GLU A 143 -1.54 11.56 4.39
N VAL A 144 -2.57 12.10 3.74
CA VAL A 144 -3.85 12.44 4.40
C VAL A 144 -4.51 11.18 4.96
N ILE A 145 -4.58 10.10 4.16
CA ILE A 145 -5.13 8.82 4.60
C ILE A 145 -4.33 8.28 5.80
N ALA A 146 -3.02 8.30 5.73
CA ALA A 146 -2.14 7.78 6.77
C ALA A 146 -2.32 8.51 8.12
N TYR A 147 -2.44 9.84 8.10
CA TYR A 147 -2.71 10.61 9.32
C TYR A 147 -4.13 10.39 9.85
N LEU A 148 -5.13 10.34 8.97
CA LEU A 148 -6.51 10.07 9.37
C LEU A 148 -6.64 8.68 9.98
N LEU A 149 -6.03 7.68 9.36
CA LEU A 149 -5.98 6.31 9.89
C LEU A 149 -5.30 6.27 11.27
N THR A 150 -4.21 7.02 11.45
CA THR A 150 -3.53 7.14 12.74
C THR A 150 -4.46 7.74 13.80
N GLN A 151 -5.16 8.83 13.49
CA GLN A 151 -6.13 9.44 14.41
C GLN A 151 -7.25 8.45 14.77
N ASN A 152 -7.84 7.81 13.76
CA ASN A 152 -8.88 6.80 13.98
C ASN A 152 -8.36 5.61 14.79
N ARG A 153 -7.11 5.19 14.59
CA ARG A 153 -6.50 4.12 15.38
C ARG A 153 -6.33 4.46 16.86
N LEU A 154 -6.13 5.72 17.20
CA LEU A 154 -6.09 6.17 18.59
C LEU A 154 -7.47 6.11 19.26
N LEU A 155 -8.54 6.29 18.49
CA LEU A 155 -9.93 6.35 18.95
C LEU A 155 -10.65 5.00 18.90
N THR A 156 -10.01 3.96 18.36
CA THR A 156 -10.62 2.64 18.17
C THR A 156 -9.83 1.54 18.88
N PRO A 157 -10.49 0.44 19.30
CA PRO A 157 -9.83 -0.65 19.99
C PRO A 157 -8.84 -1.43 19.09
N ASN A 158 -9.12 -1.54 17.79
CA ASN A 158 -8.33 -2.29 16.84
C ASN A 158 -8.15 -1.55 15.51
N ILE A 159 -7.28 -2.05 14.65
CA ILE A 159 -6.96 -1.43 13.37
C ILE A 159 -8.09 -1.59 12.36
N GLU A 160 -8.85 -2.66 12.43
CA GLU A 160 -9.98 -2.95 11.53
C GLU A 160 -11.04 -1.86 11.64
N MET A 161 -11.41 -1.51 12.87
CA MET A 161 -12.34 -0.41 13.12
C MET A 161 -11.75 0.95 12.71
N ALA A 162 -10.43 1.14 12.84
CA ALA A 162 -9.79 2.35 12.37
C ALA A 162 -9.85 2.48 10.84
N VAL A 163 -9.63 1.38 10.11
CA VAL A 163 -9.76 1.34 8.65
C VAL A 163 -11.20 1.63 8.24
N SER A 164 -12.17 0.94 8.84
CA SER A 164 -13.60 1.18 8.56
C SER A 164 -13.99 2.64 8.75
N ARG A 165 -13.62 3.26 9.89
CA ARG A 165 -13.89 4.69 10.13
C ARG A 165 -13.15 5.60 9.14
N THR A 166 -11.96 5.22 8.73
CA THR A 166 -11.22 5.98 7.72
C THR A 166 -11.93 5.92 6.37
N MET A 167 -12.49 4.76 6.00
CA MET A 167 -13.30 4.62 4.79
C MET A 167 -14.58 5.46 4.82
N ASP A 168 -15.18 5.64 5.99
CA ASP A 168 -16.35 6.54 6.16
C ASP A 168 -15.99 8.03 5.99
N ASP A 169 -14.74 8.41 6.28
CA ASP A 169 -14.29 9.80 6.23
C ASP A 169 -13.76 10.21 4.84
N ILE A 170 -13.22 9.26 4.05
CA ILE A 170 -12.60 9.54 2.75
C ILE A 170 -13.58 9.37 1.60
N GLU A 171 -13.51 10.28 0.64
CA GLU A 171 -14.37 10.27 -0.56
C GLU A 171 -13.52 10.20 -1.81
N GLY A 172 -13.85 9.27 -2.71
CA GLY A 172 -13.15 9.12 -3.99
C GLY A 172 -12.98 7.67 -4.42
N ALA A 173 -12.11 7.48 -5.41
CA ALA A 173 -11.74 6.16 -5.89
C ALA A 173 -10.46 5.72 -5.19
N TYR A 174 -10.47 4.58 -4.51
CA TYR A 174 -9.26 4.08 -3.83
C TYR A 174 -9.22 2.56 -3.68
N SER A 175 -8.03 2.04 -3.67
CA SER A 175 -7.69 0.78 -3.02
C SER A 175 -6.56 1.04 -2.03
N LEU A 176 -6.62 0.40 -0.88
CA LEU A 176 -5.66 0.57 0.20
C LEU A 176 -5.07 -0.76 0.57
N VAL A 177 -3.77 -0.77 0.85
CA VAL A 177 -3.19 -1.84 1.65
C VAL A 177 -2.40 -1.24 2.80
N ILE A 178 -2.63 -1.81 3.95
CA ILE A 178 -2.05 -1.37 5.21
C ILE A 178 -1.37 -2.57 5.84
N MET A 179 -0.06 -2.46 6.03
CA MET A 179 0.72 -3.45 6.76
C MET A 179 1.02 -2.91 8.16
N THR A 180 0.65 -3.67 9.17
CA THR A 180 0.99 -3.40 10.58
C THR A 180 2.09 -4.37 11.05
N HIS A 181 2.40 -4.35 12.33
CA HIS A 181 3.35 -5.31 12.92
C HIS A 181 2.82 -6.77 12.91
N THR A 182 1.50 -6.99 12.80
CA THR A 182 0.90 -8.34 12.83
C THR A 182 -0.09 -8.62 11.72
N LYS A 183 -0.59 -7.61 11.02
CA LYS A 183 -1.69 -7.78 10.07
C LYS A 183 -1.41 -7.11 8.75
N LEU A 184 -1.90 -7.75 7.71
CA LEU A 184 -2.01 -7.20 6.39
C LEU A 184 -3.48 -6.96 6.08
N ILE A 185 -3.84 -5.72 5.69
CA ILE A 185 -5.21 -5.30 5.51
C ILE A 185 -5.36 -4.70 4.12
N ALA A 186 -6.30 -5.21 3.35
CA ALA A 186 -6.68 -4.69 2.05
C ALA A 186 -8.09 -4.09 2.14
N ALA A 187 -8.30 -2.91 1.57
CA ALA A 187 -9.62 -2.26 1.55
C ALA A 187 -9.88 -1.63 0.17
N ARG A 188 -11.11 -1.77 -0.31
CA ARG A 188 -11.53 -1.25 -1.62
C ARG A 188 -12.65 -0.22 -1.44
N ASP A 189 -12.64 0.84 -2.26
CA ASP A 189 -13.66 1.88 -2.20
C ASP A 189 -15.09 1.31 -2.38
N PRO A 190 -16.11 1.96 -1.80
CA PRO A 190 -17.50 1.45 -1.82
C PRO A 190 -18.10 1.28 -3.23
N ASN A 191 -17.51 1.93 -4.25
CA ASN A 191 -17.97 1.83 -5.63
C ASN A 191 -17.11 0.85 -6.45
N GLY A 192 -15.99 0.37 -5.90
CA GLY A 192 -15.09 -0.56 -6.57
C GLY A 192 -14.38 0.01 -7.79
N PHE A 193 -14.14 1.34 -7.82
CA PHE A 193 -13.50 2.00 -8.96
C PHE A 193 -12.06 1.54 -9.19
N ARG A 194 -11.33 1.29 -8.10
CA ARG A 194 -9.96 0.79 -8.22
C ARG A 194 -9.92 -0.73 -8.11
N PRO A 195 -9.15 -1.39 -8.99
CA PRO A 195 -9.01 -2.82 -8.92
C PRO A 195 -8.18 -3.22 -7.70
N LEU A 196 -8.58 -4.32 -7.09
CA LEU A 196 -7.85 -4.98 -6.02
C LEU A 196 -8.29 -6.44 -5.99
N CYS A 197 -7.35 -7.35 -6.11
CA CYS A 197 -7.60 -8.79 -6.07
C CYS A 197 -6.80 -9.47 -4.97
N ILE A 198 -7.29 -10.62 -4.55
CA ILE A 198 -6.66 -11.50 -3.58
C ILE A 198 -6.24 -12.79 -4.27
N GLY A 199 -5.06 -13.26 -3.97
CA GLY A 199 -4.52 -14.55 -4.38
C GLY A 199 -4.01 -15.35 -3.20
N GLU A 200 -4.01 -16.66 -3.38
CA GLU A 200 -3.47 -17.61 -2.43
C GLU A 200 -2.08 -18.07 -2.89
N LEU A 201 -1.14 -18.09 -1.96
CA LEU A 201 0.21 -18.58 -2.22
C LEU A 201 0.20 -20.12 -2.34
N PRO A 202 1.17 -20.70 -3.07
CA PRO A 202 1.31 -22.13 -3.17
C PRO A 202 1.27 -22.80 -1.79
N ASP A 203 0.64 -23.98 -1.74
CA ASP A 203 0.53 -24.81 -0.55
C ASP A 203 -0.22 -24.18 0.65
N GLY A 204 -1.04 -23.15 0.39
CA GLY A 204 -1.79 -22.47 1.45
C GLY A 204 -0.94 -21.65 2.41
N ASN A 205 0.30 -21.33 2.03
CA ASN A 205 1.29 -20.70 2.91
C ASN A 205 1.06 -19.20 3.14
N GLY A 206 0.03 -18.61 2.54
CA GLY A 206 -0.26 -17.20 2.77
C GLY A 206 -1.12 -16.55 1.69
N TRP A 207 -1.24 -15.24 1.78
CA TRP A 207 -2.11 -14.43 0.95
C TRP A 207 -1.33 -13.31 0.24
N ALA A 208 -1.76 -12.98 -0.96
CA ALA A 208 -1.26 -11.84 -1.71
C ALA A 208 -2.42 -10.94 -2.13
N PHE A 209 -2.23 -9.62 -2.04
CA PHE A 209 -3.14 -8.63 -2.59
C PHE A 209 -2.45 -7.88 -3.72
N ALA A 210 -3.14 -7.65 -4.81
CA ALA A 210 -2.58 -6.94 -5.95
C ALA A 210 -3.65 -6.13 -6.67
N SER A 211 -3.26 -5.05 -7.32
CA SER A 211 -4.16 -4.30 -8.19
C SER A 211 -4.39 -4.99 -9.54
N GLU A 212 -3.54 -5.95 -9.93
CA GLU A 212 -3.70 -6.78 -11.13
C GLU A 212 -3.16 -8.19 -10.88
N SER A 213 -3.80 -9.17 -11.53
CA SER A 213 -3.43 -10.60 -11.40
C SER A 213 -2.02 -10.92 -11.92
N CYS A 214 -1.49 -10.15 -12.87
CA CYS A 214 -0.12 -10.36 -13.35
C CYS A 214 0.94 -10.25 -12.24
N ALA A 215 0.65 -9.49 -11.17
CA ALA A 215 1.52 -9.46 -9.99
C ALA A 215 1.41 -10.73 -9.15
N LEU A 216 0.22 -11.32 -9.08
CA LEU A 216 0.02 -12.63 -8.45
C LEU A 216 0.80 -13.70 -9.21
N ASP A 217 0.65 -13.73 -10.54
CA ASP A 217 1.35 -14.68 -11.41
C ASP A 217 2.86 -14.59 -11.26
N ALA A 218 3.42 -13.35 -11.24
CA ALA A 218 4.86 -13.11 -11.04
C ALA A 218 5.41 -13.72 -9.75
N THR A 219 4.56 -14.21 -8.87
CA THR A 219 4.89 -14.71 -7.55
C THR A 219 4.43 -16.12 -7.29
N GLY A 220 3.81 -16.72 -8.27
CA GLY A 220 3.23 -18.04 -8.16
C GLY A 220 1.96 -18.11 -7.31
N ALA A 221 1.37 -16.96 -6.96
CA ALA A 221 0.08 -16.96 -6.27
C ALA A 221 -1.06 -17.20 -7.27
N SER A 222 -2.03 -18.02 -6.89
CA SER A 222 -3.23 -18.26 -7.68
C SER A 222 -4.29 -17.22 -7.36
N LEU A 223 -4.85 -16.58 -8.39
CA LEU A 223 -5.96 -15.65 -8.23
C LEU A 223 -7.16 -16.36 -7.61
N LEU A 224 -7.65 -15.85 -6.48
CA LEU A 224 -8.82 -16.37 -5.81
C LEU A 224 -10.08 -15.60 -6.24
N ARG A 225 -10.08 -14.27 -6.06
CA ARG A 225 -11.18 -13.38 -6.43
C ARG A 225 -10.74 -11.91 -6.37
N ASP A 226 -11.59 -11.04 -6.86
CA ASP A 226 -11.49 -9.61 -6.54
C ASP A 226 -11.95 -9.34 -5.10
N VAL A 227 -11.40 -8.27 -4.51
CA VAL A 227 -11.94 -7.68 -3.28
C VAL A 227 -13.21 -6.95 -3.66
N GLU A 228 -14.30 -7.20 -2.94
CA GLU A 228 -15.60 -6.59 -3.24
C GLU A 228 -15.61 -5.08 -2.97
N PRO A 229 -16.48 -4.30 -3.65
CA PRO A 229 -16.68 -2.89 -3.31
C PRO A 229 -17.04 -2.69 -1.84
N GLY A 230 -16.32 -1.81 -1.14
CA GLY A 230 -16.53 -1.54 0.29
C GLY A 230 -15.98 -2.61 1.24
N GLU A 231 -15.39 -3.67 0.72
CA GLU A 231 -14.85 -4.76 1.53
C GLU A 231 -13.51 -4.39 2.18
N ILE A 232 -13.31 -4.90 3.40
CA ILE A 232 -12.05 -4.92 4.13
C ILE A 232 -11.66 -6.38 4.33
N VAL A 233 -10.52 -6.78 3.79
CA VAL A 233 -9.96 -8.13 3.93
C VAL A 233 -8.75 -8.07 4.85
N ILE A 234 -8.63 -9.03 5.77
CA ILE A 234 -7.56 -9.07 6.76
C ILE A 234 -6.87 -10.42 6.68
N ALA A 235 -5.55 -10.38 6.59
CA ALA A 235 -4.65 -11.51 6.79
C ALA A 235 -3.87 -11.31 8.10
N ASP A 236 -4.02 -12.23 9.06
CA ASP A 236 -3.42 -12.21 10.40
C ASP A 236 -2.86 -13.58 10.82
#